data_1ababd70e912d344eea2537164fdd0ef
#
_entry.id   1ababd70e912d344eea2537164fdd0ef
#
_cell.length_a   1.000
_cell.length_b   1.000
_cell.length_c   1.000
_cell.angle_alpha   90.00
_cell.angle_beta   90.00
_cell.angle_gamma   90.00
#
_symmetry.space_group_name_H-M   'P 1'
#
loop_
_entity.id
_entity.type
_entity.pdbx_description
1 polymer ?
#
loop_
_entity_poly.entity_id
_entity_poly.type
_entity_poly.pdbx_seq_one_letter_code
_entity_poly.pdbx_strand_id
1 'polypeptide(L)'
;MSHIEYKTLDQIKWMREAGLVVAEIHRSLREAARPGVTTAELDEVSADAIRRCGARSNFLNYYGYPATVCISPNDVIVHGIPGKRKLAVGDIVTFDCGAWLERSGKQWHGDAAFSMIVGDEFTSDEEFARSWVRRHQGPGAGKRWGSAIPSAPQGEAGEPGSASGGEVSKQGSVARRRELDLVTREALWAALASVARGKRVS
;
A
#
# COMPACT_ATOMS: atom_id res chain seq x y z
N MET A 1 -21.00 26.34 -6.22
CA MET A 1 -20.14 25.70 -7.24
C MET A 1 -18.79 25.44 -6.58
N SER A 2 -18.35 24.19 -6.49
CA SER A 2 -17.03 23.85 -5.99
C SER A 2 -15.98 24.31 -7.01
N HIS A 3 -15.17 25.29 -6.65
CA HIS A 3 -14.05 25.70 -7.49
C HIS A 3 -12.95 24.66 -7.41
N ILE A 4 -12.53 24.12 -8.56
CA ILE A 4 -11.32 23.28 -8.66
C ILE A 4 -10.13 24.23 -8.47
N GLU A 5 -9.33 24.00 -7.44
CA GLU A 5 -8.11 24.78 -7.17
C GLU A 5 -6.94 24.21 -7.96
N TYR A 6 -6.41 24.99 -8.89
CA TYR A 6 -5.18 24.66 -9.62
C TYR A 6 -3.96 25.04 -8.79
N LYS A 7 -3.03 24.10 -8.62
CA LYS A 7 -1.79 24.35 -7.88
C LYS A 7 -0.73 24.98 -8.78
N THR A 8 0.02 25.94 -8.24
CA THR A 8 1.20 26.52 -8.90
C THR A 8 2.34 25.50 -8.93
N LEU A 9 3.37 25.77 -9.77
CA LEU A 9 4.55 24.88 -9.82
C LEU A 9 5.28 24.78 -8.48
N ASP A 10 5.35 25.86 -7.71
CA ASP A 10 5.98 25.85 -6.38
C ASP A 10 5.14 25.04 -5.39
N GLN A 11 3.82 25.18 -5.43
CA GLN A 11 2.92 24.36 -4.63
C GLN A 11 3.07 22.87 -4.95
N ILE A 12 3.18 22.51 -6.22
CA ILE A 12 3.43 21.13 -6.65
C ILE A 12 4.77 20.61 -6.11
N LYS A 13 5.84 21.45 -6.10
CA LYS A 13 7.12 21.09 -5.49
C LYS A 13 6.98 20.79 -4.00
N TRP A 14 6.25 21.63 -3.25
CA TRP A 14 6.03 21.41 -1.82
C TRP A 14 5.19 20.16 -1.55
N MET A 15 4.16 19.90 -2.36
CA MET A 15 3.41 18.62 -2.29
C MET A 15 4.32 17.42 -2.57
N ARG A 16 5.22 17.54 -3.56
CA ARG A 16 6.21 16.49 -3.85
C ARG A 16 7.15 16.26 -2.67
N GLU A 17 7.61 17.30 -1.98
CA GLU A 17 8.44 17.15 -0.78
C GLU A 17 7.69 16.36 0.30
N ALA A 18 6.43 16.66 0.56
CA ALA A 18 5.60 15.91 1.51
C ALA A 18 5.41 14.45 1.06
N GLY A 19 5.21 14.20 -0.23
CA GLY A 19 5.15 12.84 -0.78
C GLY A 19 6.46 12.05 -0.62
N LEU A 20 7.62 12.71 -0.70
CA LEU A 20 8.92 12.08 -0.46
C LEU A 20 9.11 11.68 1.02
N VAL A 21 8.54 12.45 1.96
CA VAL A 21 8.49 12.03 3.37
C VAL A 21 7.70 10.73 3.52
N VAL A 22 6.53 10.62 2.88
CA VAL A 22 5.72 9.39 2.92
C VAL A 22 6.48 8.22 2.29
N ALA A 23 7.19 8.44 1.20
CA ALA A 23 8.05 7.42 0.58
C ALA A 23 9.15 6.92 1.53
N GLU A 24 9.76 7.82 2.33
CA GLU A 24 10.76 7.44 3.35
C GLU A 24 10.13 6.64 4.49
N ILE A 25 8.92 7.01 4.93
CA ILE A 25 8.17 6.23 5.93
C ILE A 25 7.91 4.81 5.39
N HIS A 26 7.43 4.69 4.16
CA HIS A 26 7.17 3.40 3.51
C HIS A 26 8.44 2.54 3.43
N ARG A 27 9.58 3.13 3.04
CA ARG A 27 10.86 2.43 2.99
C ARG A 27 11.24 1.90 4.37
N SER A 28 11.18 2.75 5.40
CA SER A 28 11.54 2.38 6.77
C SER A 28 10.63 1.27 7.32
N LEU A 29 9.33 1.35 7.07
CA LEU A 29 8.37 0.32 7.50
C LEU A 29 8.58 -1.00 6.78
N ARG A 30 8.85 -0.99 5.46
CA ARG A 30 9.17 -2.21 4.69
C ARG A 30 10.40 -2.92 5.25
N GLU A 31 11.44 -2.17 5.59
CA GLU A 31 12.68 -2.71 6.16
C GLU A 31 12.48 -3.27 7.57
N ALA A 32 11.62 -2.66 8.37
CA ALA A 32 11.39 -3.05 9.76
C ALA A 32 10.34 -4.17 9.92
N ALA A 33 9.37 -4.29 9.02
CA ALA A 33 8.26 -5.23 9.12
C ALA A 33 8.75 -6.68 8.91
N ARG A 34 9.11 -7.35 10.01
CA ARG A 34 9.61 -8.71 10.06
C ARG A 34 8.74 -9.57 11.00
N PRO A 35 8.75 -10.90 10.86
CA PRO A 35 8.09 -11.78 11.80
C PRO A 35 8.58 -11.52 13.24
N GLY A 36 7.64 -11.41 14.17
CA GLY A 36 7.90 -11.18 15.59
C GLY A 36 7.90 -9.70 16.03
N VAL A 37 8.03 -8.76 15.10
CA VAL A 37 7.92 -7.31 15.39
C VAL A 37 6.46 -6.98 15.71
N THR A 38 6.23 -6.14 16.70
CA THR A 38 4.91 -5.64 17.05
C THR A 38 4.49 -4.47 16.17
N THR A 39 3.20 -4.27 16.01
CA THR A 39 2.70 -3.10 15.28
C THR A 39 3.00 -1.79 16.00
N ALA A 40 3.15 -1.79 17.34
CA ALA A 40 3.61 -0.61 18.11
C ALA A 40 5.07 -0.22 17.78
N GLU A 41 5.99 -1.20 17.69
CA GLU A 41 7.37 -0.95 17.28
C GLU A 41 7.45 -0.37 15.87
N LEU A 42 6.54 -0.77 14.98
CA LEU A 42 6.45 -0.20 13.63
C LEU A 42 5.91 1.23 13.62
N ASP A 43 5.02 1.59 14.54
CA ASP A 43 4.61 3.00 14.72
C ASP A 43 5.78 3.87 15.20
N GLU A 44 6.64 3.36 16.07
CA GLU A 44 7.87 4.06 16.48
C GLU A 44 8.81 4.28 15.28
N VAL A 45 8.94 3.30 14.38
CA VAL A 45 9.71 3.44 13.14
C VAL A 45 9.14 4.53 12.24
N SER A 46 7.81 4.60 12.11
CA SER A 46 7.11 5.65 11.38
C SER A 46 7.35 7.03 11.99
N ALA A 47 7.18 7.16 13.32
CA ALA A 47 7.41 8.39 14.06
C ALA A 47 8.85 8.89 13.89
N ASP A 48 9.83 7.99 13.93
CA ASP A 48 11.24 8.28 13.70
C ASP A 48 11.50 8.80 12.29
N ALA A 49 10.94 8.16 11.27
CA ALA A 49 11.09 8.57 9.88
C ALA A 49 10.50 9.98 9.67
N ILE A 50 9.31 10.24 10.19
CA ILE A 50 8.66 11.56 10.15
C ILE A 50 9.56 12.63 10.80
N ARG A 51 10.10 12.34 11.98
CA ARG A 51 10.96 13.27 12.74
C ARG A 51 12.28 13.56 12.00
N ARG A 52 12.93 12.53 11.44
CA ARG A 52 14.17 12.69 10.65
C ARG A 52 13.95 13.57 9.41
N CYS A 53 12.78 13.53 8.82
CA CYS A 53 12.40 14.36 7.68
C CYS A 53 11.98 15.79 8.07
N GLY A 54 11.96 16.14 9.36
CA GLY A 54 11.47 17.44 9.83
C GLY A 54 9.98 17.66 9.55
N ALA A 55 9.21 16.58 9.40
CA ALA A 55 7.79 16.57 9.08
C ALA A 55 6.92 16.33 10.33
N ARG A 56 5.62 16.34 10.14
CA ARG A 56 4.63 15.97 11.16
C ARG A 56 3.64 14.96 10.60
N SER A 57 3.08 14.10 11.48
CA SER A 57 2.06 13.12 11.09
C SER A 57 0.74 13.81 10.74
N ASN A 58 0.05 13.31 9.71
CA ASN A 58 -1.35 13.66 9.44
C ASN A 58 -2.31 13.01 10.46
N PHE A 59 -1.92 11.88 11.06
CA PHE A 59 -2.83 11.01 11.80
C PHE A 59 -2.77 11.22 13.30
N LEU A 60 -1.58 11.43 13.87
CA LEU A 60 -1.42 11.59 15.32
C LEU A 60 -2.29 12.74 15.85
N ASN A 61 -3.17 12.42 16.79
CA ASN A 61 -4.17 13.31 17.39
C ASN A 61 -5.29 13.79 16.45
N TYR A 62 -5.34 13.30 15.20
CA TYR A 62 -6.46 13.59 14.31
C TYR A 62 -7.69 12.84 14.81
N TYR A 63 -8.72 13.58 15.27
CA TYR A 63 -9.89 13.03 15.97
C TYR A 63 -9.55 12.02 17.09
N GLY A 64 -8.41 12.23 17.77
CA GLY A 64 -7.97 11.36 18.87
C GLY A 64 -7.26 10.07 18.43
N TYR A 65 -6.89 9.95 17.14
CA TYR A 65 -6.09 8.79 16.70
C TYR A 65 -4.71 8.78 17.39
N PRO A 66 -4.29 7.67 18.01
CA PRO A 66 -3.17 7.68 18.94
C PRO A 66 -1.79 7.43 18.31
N ALA A 67 -1.71 7.22 17.01
CA ALA A 67 -0.51 6.74 16.32
C ALA A 67 -0.15 7.58 15.09
N THR A 68 1.05 7.36 14.53
CA THR A 68 1.55 8.08 13.36
C THR A 68 1.24 7.38 12.03
N VAL A 69 0.89 6.09 12.09
CA VAL A 69 0.59 5.23 10.95
C VAL A 69 -0.62 4.34 11.28
N CYS A 70 -1.46 4.03 10.28
CA CYS A 70 -2.44 2.97 10.41
C CYS A 70 -1.82 1.64 9.98
N ILE A 71 -1.91 0.60 10.81
CA ILE A 71 -1.38 -0.73 10.53
C ILE A 71 -2.52 -1.74 10.58
N SER A 72 -2.89 -2.24 9.43
CA SER A 72 -4.07 -3.08 9.25
C SER A 72 -3.68 -4.50 8.80
N PRO A 73 -3.46 -5.45 9.74
CA PRO A 73 -3.09 -6.82 9.41
C PRO A 73 -4.33 -7.70 9.17
N ASN A 74 -4.27 -8.50 8.10
CA ASN A 74 -5.21 -9.56 7.71
C ASN A 74 -6.67 -9.06 7.57
N ASP A 75 -7.51 -9.31 8.57
CA ASP A 75 -8.93 -9.02 8.64
C ASP A 75 -9.26 -7.58 9.06
N VAL A 76 -8.27 -6.83 9.50
CA VAL A 76 -8.42 -5.39 9.76
C VAL A 76 -8.45 -4.64 8.43
N ILE A 77 -9.60 -4.10 8.07
CA ILE A 77 -9.82 -3.50 6.74
C ILE A 77 -9.02 -2.21 6.59
N VAL A 78 -9.20 -1.24 7.50
CA VAL A 78 -8.53 0.07 7.51
C VAL A 78 -8.38 0.60 8.94
N HIS A 79 -7.56 1.65 9.11
CA HIS A 79 -7.39 2.41 10.35
C HIS A 79 -6.99 1.56 11.57
N GLY A 80 -6.27 0.44 11.35
CA GLY A 80 -5.77 -0.39 12.42
C GLY A 80 -4.85 0.40 13.35
N ILE A 81 -5.16 0.40 14.66
CA ILE A 81 -4.36 1.08 15.68
C ILE A 81 -3.17 0.20 16.05
N PRO A 82 -1.93 0.69 15.92
CA PRO A 82 -0.74 -0.04 16.36
C PRO A 82 -0.79 -0.45 17.83
N GLY A 83 -0.30 -1.65 18.14
CA GLY A 83 -0.37 -2.20 19.49
C GLY A 83 0.55 -3.41 19.68
N LYS A 84 0.21 -4.28 20.63
CA LYS A 84 1.02 -5.43 21.03
C LYS A 84 0.99 -6.62 20.05
N ARG A 85 0.21 -6.55 18.97
CA ARG A 85 0.14 -7.62 17.98
C ARG A 85 1.48 -7.79 17.29
N LYS A 86 2.03 -9.00 17.36
CA LYS A 86 3.25 -9.39 16.63
C LYS A 86 2.87 -9.87 15.24
N LEU A 87 3.64 -9.45 14.24
CA LEU A 87 3.52 -9.93 12.88
C LEU A 87 4.03 -11.38 12.77
N ALA A 88 3.34 -12.19 11.98
CA ALA A 88 3.72 -13.56 11.67
C ALA A 88 4.06 -13.72 10.19
N VAL A 89 4.87 -14.76 9.87
CA VAL A 89 5.11 -15.13 8.45
C VAL A 89 3.78 -15.37 7.75
N GLY A 90 3.59 -14.73 6.60
CA GLY A 90 2.39 -14.85 5.78
C GLY A 90 1.25 -13.90 6.19
N ASP A 91 1.41 -13.04 7.20
CA ASP A 91 0.45 -11.96 7.42
C ASP A 91 0.46 -11.00 6.22
N ILE A 92 -0.72 -10.68 5.70
CA ILE A 92 -0.88 -9.53 4.81
C ILE A 92 -1.08 -8.30 5.68
N VAL A 93 -0.27 -7.27 5.49
CA VAL A 93 -0.34 -6.05 6.30
C VAL A 93 -0.41 -4.84 5.39
N THR A 94 -1.39 -3.98 5.63
CA THR A 94 -1.49 -2.67 4.98
C THR A 94 -0.99 -1.59 5.93
N PHE A 95 -0.08 -0.76 5.44
CA PHE A 95 0.42 0.43 6.11
C PHE A 95 -0.12 1.65 5.38
N ASP A 96 -0.84 2.50 6.10
CA ASP A 96 -1.36 3.76 5.58
C ASP A 96 -0.68 4.90 6.31
N CYS A 97 0.00 5.78 5.54
CA CYS A 97 0.94 6.76 6.04
C CYS A 97 0.62 8.14 5.49
N GLY A 98 0.52 9.12 6.38
CA GLY A 98 0.33 10.50 6.01
C GLY A 98 1.26 11.44 6.79
N ALA A 99 1.87 12.37 6.08
CA ALA A 99 2.76 13.37 6.69
C ALA A 99 2.62 14.74 6.02
N TRP A 100 2.96 15.79 6.75
CA TRP A 100 2.95 17.14 6.22
C TRP A 100 4.20 17.93 6.59
N LEU A 101 4.51 18.90 5.74
CA LEU A 101 5.57 19.88 5.90
C LEU A 101 4.98 21.29 5.84
N GLU A 102 5.58 22.21 6.57
CA GLU A 102 5.23 23.62 6.46
C GLU A 102 6.12 24.32 5.42
N ARG A 103 5.51 25.01 4.46
CA ARG A 103 6.19 25.88 3.48
C ARG A 103 5.35 27.13 3.26
N SER A 104 5.98 28.28 3.32
CA SER A 104 5.31 29.59 3.16
C SER A 104 4.08 29.78 4.08
N GLY A 105 4.18 29.34 5.34
CA GLY A 105 3.12 29.45 6.34
C GLY A 105 1.89 28.59 6.08
N LYS A 106 2.00 27.58 5.21
CA LYS A 106 0.94 26.62 4.90
C LYS A 106 1.43 25.18 5.05
N GLN A 107 0.50 24.29 5.35
CA GLN A 107 0.74 22.85 5.45
C GLN A 107 0.58 22.20 4.06
N TRP A 108 1.54 21.34 3.72
CA TRP A 108 1.55 20.57 2.48
C TRP A 108 1.61 19.10 2.84
N HIS A 109 0.60 18.36 2.42
CA HIS A 109 0.36 16.99 2.83
C HIS A 109 0.78 16.00 1.75
N GLY A 110 1.36 14.88 2.18
CA GLY A 110 1.51 13.65 1.42
C GLY A 110 0.73 12.55 2.12
N ASP A 111 0.17 11.63 1.34
CA ASP A 111 -0.61 10.51 1.84
C ASP A 111 -0.54 9.35 0.87
N ALA A 112 -0.25 8.15 1.36
CA ALA A 112 -0.22 6.94 0.57
C ALA A 112 -0.25 5.69 1.45
N ALA A 113 -0.75 4.59 0.90
CA ALA A 113 -0.75 3.28 1.54
C ALA A 113 -0.04 2.23 0.69
N PHE A 114 0.47 1.19 1.34
CA PHE A 114 0.95 -0.02 0.68
C PHE A 114 0.62 -1.25 1.50
N SER A 115 0.51 -2.39 0.80
CA SER A 115 0.37 -3.70 1.45
C SER A 115 1.59 -4.57 1.19
N MET A 116 1.89 -5.47 2.11
CA MET A 116 2.96 -6.46 1.95
C MET A 116 2.61 -7.76 2.65
N ILE A 117 3.30 -8.84 2.27
CA ILE A 117 3.25 -10.13 2.97
C ILE A 117 4.51 -10.25 3.82
N VAL A 118 4.32 -10.47 5.13
CA VAL A 118 5.41 -10.56 6.10
C VAL A 118 6.20 -11.85 5.89
N GLY A 119 7.54 -11.73 5.83
CA GLY A 119 8.44 -12.87 5.63
C GLY A 119 8.53 -13.36 4.19
N ASP A 120 7.96 -12.64 3.23
CA ASP A 120 8.21 -12.89 1.82
C ASP A 120 9.55 -12.28 1.40
N GLU A 121 10.28 -12.93 0.49
CA GLU A 121 11.47 -12.34 -0.10
C GLU A 121 11.05 -11.13 -0.95
N PHE A 122 11.55 -9.97 -0.56
CA PHE A 122 11.18 -8.71 -1.20
C PHE A 122 11.67 -8.65 -2.64
N THR A 123 10.75 -8.66 -3.56
CA THR A 123 10.96 -7.91 -4.79
C THR A 123 10.67 -6.44 -4.46
N SER A 124 11.66 -5.56 -4.52
CA SER A 124 11.44 -4.13 -4.34
C SER A 124 10.40 -3.64 -5.35
N ASP A 125 9.63 -2.59 -5.02
CA ASP A 125 8.67 -2.02 -5.98
C ASP A 125 9.36 -1.64 -7.31
N GLU A 126 10.64 -1.24 -7.27
CA GLU A 126 11.45 -0.97 -8.46
C GLU A 126 11.75 -2.23 -9.27
N GLU A 127 12.01 -3.34 -8.62
CA GLU A 127 12.31 -4.62 -9.26
C GLU A 127 11.04 -5.22 -9.88
N PHE A 128 9.91 -5.11 -9.18
CA PHE A 128 8.60 -5.43 -9.72
C PHE A 128 8.26 -4.54 -10.92
N ALA A 129 8.42 -3.22 -10.80
CA ALA A 129 8.19 -2.28 -11.89
C ALA A 129 9.05 -2.58 -13.12
N ARG A 130 10.36 -2.82 -12.92
CA ARG A 130 11.27 -3.22 -14.02
C ARG A 130 10.85 -4.54 -14.67
N SER A 131 10.44 -5.52 -13.89
CA SER A 131 9.96 -6.80 -14.41
C SER A 131 8.64 -6.66 -15.16
N TRP A 132 7.73 -5.82 -14.65
CA TRP A 132 6.46 -5.53 -15.30
C TRP A 132 6.67 -4.83 -16.64
N VAL A 133 7.51 -3.80 -16.68
CA VAL A 133 7.88 -3.07 -17.91
C VAL A 133 8.46 -4.05 -18.95
N ARG A 134 9.41 -4.90 -18.56
CA ARG A 134 9.99 -5.93 -19.47
C ARG A 134 8.93 -6.87 -20.03
N ARG A 135 7.96 -7.32 -19.21
CA ARG A 135 6.90 -8.23 -19.67
C ARG A 135 5.90 -7.57 -20.63
N HIS A 136 5.69 -6.26 -20.51
CA HIS A 136 4.61 -5.54 -21.20
C HIS A 136 5.09 -4.59 -22.32
N GLN A 137 6.41 -4.45 -22.55
CA GLN A 137 6.99 -3.64 -23.62
C GLN A 137 7.51 -4.44 -24.83
N GLY A 138 7.38 -5.76 -24.84
CA GLY A 138 7.76 -6.63 -25.99
C GLY A 138 6.86 -6.47 -27.21
N PRO A 139 7.30 -6.90 -28.40
CA PRO A 139 6.48 -6.90 -29.61
C PRO A 139 5.23 -7.76 -29.39
N GLY A 140 4.07 -7.14 -29.32
CA GLY A 140 2.78 -7.78 -28.98
C GLY A 140 2.16 -7.36 -27.65
N ALA A 141 2.84 -6.57 -26.84
CA ALA A 141 2.37 -6.10 -25.52
C ALA A 141 1.03 -5.34 -25.55
N GLY A 142 0.66 -4.75 -26.69
CA GLY A 142 -0.62 -4.02 -26.86
C GLY A 142 -1.85 -4.89 -27.11
N LYS A 143 -1.70 -6.19 -27.40
CA LYS A 143 -2.82 -7.05 -27.79
C LYS A 143 -3.39 -7.92 -26.66
N ARG A 144 -2.75 -7.98 -25.50
CA ARG A 144 -3.09 -8.94 -24.42
C ARG A 144 -4.09 -8.43 -23.39
N TRP A 145 -4.40 -7.13 -23.36
CA TRP A 145 -5.28 -6.54 -22.36
C TRP A 145 -6.77 -6.52 -22.71
N GLY A 146 -7.14 -6.96 -23.92
CA GLY A 146 -8.56 -7.04 -24.33
C GLY A 146 -9.27 -8.36 -23.99
N SER A 147 -8.55 -9.39 -23.51
CA SER A 147 -9.13 -10.73 -23.40
C SER A 147 -8.73 -11.53 -22.14
N ALA A 148 -8.12 -10.93 -21.16
CA ALA A 148 -7.69 -11.65 -19.97
C ALA A 148 -7.87 -10.84 -18.66
N ILE A 149 -9.08 -10.36 -18.41
CA ILE A 149 -9.58 -10.41 -17.04
C ILE A 149 -10.04 -11.86 -16.90
N PRO A 150 -9.42 -12.70 -16.06
CA PRO A 150 -10.01 -13.97 -15.71
C PRO A 150 -11.39 -13.62 -15.15
N SER A 151 -12.46 -14.06 -15.79
CA SER A 151 -13.78 -14.05 -15.16
C SER A 151 -13.58 -14.64 -13.78
N ALA A 152 -13.98 -13.90 -12.75
CA ALA A 152 -14.00 -14.42 -11.39
C ALA A 152 -14.62 -15.82 -11.47
N PRO A 153 -14.04 -16.84 -10.81
CA PRO A 153 -14.63 -18.15 -10.78
C PRO A 153 -16.06 -17.94 -10.32
N GLN A 154 -17.02 -18.28 -11.18
CA GLN A 154 -18.43 -18.34 -10.80
C GLN A 154 -18.54 -19.51 -9.82
N GLY A 155 -18.24 -19.21 -8.53
CA GLY A 155 -18.60 -20.08 -7.44
C GLY A 155 -20.12 -20.03 -7.36
N GLU A 156 -20.75 -21.15 -7.64
CA GLU A 156 -22.15 -21.38 -7.29
C GLU A 156 -22.35 -20.91 -5.85
N ALA A 157 -23.35 -20.07 -5.64
CA ALA A 157 -23.77 -19.66 -4.30
C ALA A 157 -24.30 -20.91 -3.60
N GLY A 158 -23.38 -21.67 -3.01
CA GLY A 158 -23.69 -22.76 -2.09
C GLY A 158 -24.21 -22.15 -0.80
N GLU A 159 -25.38 -22.62 -0.34
CA GLU A 159 -25.97 -22.29 0.95
C GLU A 159 -24.94 -22.44 2.10
N PRO A 160 -25.07 -21.68 3.19
CA PRO A 160 -24.15 -21.76 4.33
C PRO A 160 -24.31 -23.10 5.06
N GLY A 161 -23.69 -24.13 4.52
CA GLY A 161 -23.51 -25.39 5.20
C GLY A 161 -22.51 -25.25 6.33
N SER A 162 -22.86 -25.77 7.52
CA SER A 162 -22.03 -25.82 8.71
C SER A 162 -20.60 -26.27 8.40
N ALA A 163 -19.64 -25.34 8.44
CA ALA A 163 -18.22 -25.63 8.21
C ALA A 163 -17.69 -26.39 9.44
N SER A 164 -17.55 -27.70 9.30
CA SER A 164 -16.60 -28.47 10.09
C SER A 164 -15.19 -27.95 9.76
N GLY A 165 -14.48 -27.41 10.76
CA GLY A 165 -13.17 -26.80 10.62
C GLY A 165 -12.11 -27.76 10.07
N GLY A 166 -11.92 -27.71 8.77
CA GLY A 166 -10.72 -28.25 8.12
C GLY A 166 -9.60 -27.21 8.21
N GLU A 167 -8.52 -27.53 8.86
CA GLU A 167 -7.30 -26.73 8.84
C GLU A 167 -6.86 -26.51 7.38
N VAL A 168 -7.16 -25.33 6.84
CA VAL A 168 -6.51 -24.84 5.61
C VAL A 168 -5.02 -24.72 5.95
N SER A 169 -4.18 -25.54 5.32
CA SER A 169 -2.75 -25.54 5.63
C SER A 169 -2.19 -24.11 5.52
N LYS A 170 -1.41 -23.69 6.51
CA LYS A 170 -0.81 -22.34 6.55
C LYS A 170 -0.06 -22.00 5.24
N GLN A 171 0.54 -22.98 4.60
CA GLN A 171 1.22 -22.85 3.29
C GLN A 171 0.27 -22.49 2.14
N GLY A 172 -0.91 -23.09 2.07
CA GLY A 172 -1.91 -22.75 1.04
C GLY A 172 -2.45 -21.33 1.20
N SER A 173 -2.57 -20.82 2.43
CA SER A 173 -2.99 -19.44 2.68
C SER A 173 -1.95 -18.41 2.27
N VAL A 174 -0.66 -18.68 2.47
CA VAL A 174 0.44 -17.80 2.05
C VAL A 174 0.54 -17.74 0.52
N ALA A 175 0.44 -18.87 -0.17
CA ALA A 175 0.47 -18.91 -1.64
C ALA A 175 -0.69 -18.06 -2.24
N ARG A 176 -1.89 -18.19 -1.69
CA ARG A 176 -3.06 -17.41 -2.12
C ARG A 176 -2.90 -15.91 -1.90
N ARG A 177 -2.29 -15.51 -0.78
CA ARG A 177 -2.00 -14.11 -0.48
C ARG A 177 -0.95 -13.52 -1.42
N ARG A 178 0.10 -14.28 -1.78
CA ARG A 178 1.09 -13.90 -2.79
C ARG A 178 0.47 -13.68 -4.15
N GLU A 179 -0.41 -14.57 -4.57
CA GLU A 179 -1.14 -14.43 -5.82
C GLU A 179 -2.00 -13.17 -5.84
N LEU A 180 -2.72 -12.88 -4.75
CA LEU A 180 -3.54 -11.66 -4.62
C LEU A 180 -2.67 -10.39 -4.67
N ASP A 181 -1.54 -10.35 -3.96
CA ASP A 181 -0.60 -9.23 -3.98
C ASP A 181 -0.07 -8.99 -5.40
N LEU A 182 0.34 -10.05 -6.09
CA LEU A 182 0.83 -9.97 -7.46
C LEU A 182 -0.22 -9.39 -8.42
N VAL A 183 -1.45 -9.91 -8.37
CA VAL A 183 -2.56 -9.43 -9.21
C VAL A 183 -2.89 -7.97 -8.92
N THR A 184 -2.89 -7.57 -7.65
CA THR A 184 -3.17 -6.19 -7.24
C THR A 184 -2.09 -5.23 -7.76
N ARG A 185 -0.82 -5.59 -7.64
CA ARG A 185 0.30 -4.79 -8.17
C ARG A 185 0.25 -4.69 -9.69
N GLU A 186 -0.04 -5.78 -10.38
CA GLU A 186 -0.18 -5.77 -11.85
C GLU A 186 -1.32 -4.84 -12.29
N ALA A 187 -2.48 -4.89 -11.62
CA ALA A 187 -3.61 -4.01 -11.92
C ALA A 187 -3.24 -2.52 -11.71
N LEU A 188 -2.56 -2.19 -10.62
CA LEU A 188 -2.11 -0.84 -10.34
C LEU A 188 -1.15 -0.32 -11.42
N TRP A 189 -0.13 -1.10 -11.78
CA TRP A 189 0.83 -0.71 -12.81
C TRP A 189 0.20 -0.57 -14.19
N ALA A 190 -0.79 -1.40 -14.51
CA ALA A 190 -1.57 -1.26 -15.74
C ALA A 190 -2.35 0.05 -15.77
N ALA A 191 -2.99 0.43 -14.66
CA ALA A 191 -3.71 1.70 -14.54
C ALA A 191 -2.75 2.89 -14.70
N LEU A 192 -1.63 2.90 -13.98
CA LEU A 192 -0.60 3.95 -14.08
C LEU A 192 -0.04 4.10 -15.49
N ALA A 193 0.27 2.98 -16.17
CA ALA A 193 0.75 2.99 -17.55
C ALA A 193 -0.30 3.52 -18.54
N SER A 194 -1.59 3.34 -18.25
CA SER A 194 -2.68 3.89 -19.06
C SER A 194 -2.80 5.40 -18.91
N VAL A 195 -2.65 5.91 -17.68
CA VAL A 195 -2.62 7.35 -17.39
C VAL A 195 -1.42 8.01 -18.04
N ALA A 196 -0.22 7.42 -17.93
CA ALA A 196 1.00 7.95 -18.53
C ALA A 196 0.93 8.06 -20.07
N ARG A 197 0.09 7.25 -20.72
CA ARG A 197 -0.17 7.30 -22.17
C ARG A 197 -1.32 8.23 -22.56
N GLY A 198 -1.82 9.05 -21.62
CA GLY A 198 -2.90 10.00 -21.86
C GLY A 198 -4.27 9.39 -22.11
N LYS A 199 -4.47 8.13 -21.77
CA LYS A 199 -5.81 7.50 -21.83
C LYS A 199 -6.58 7.82 -20.55
N ARG A 200 -7.85 8.21 -20.69
CA ARG A 200 -8.75 8.35 -19.54
C ARG A 200 -8.95 6.99 -18.89
N VAL A 201 -8.84 6.93 -17.59
CA VAL A 201 -9.31 5.80 -16.79
C VAL A 201 -10.83 5.99 -16.67
N SER A 202 -11.59 5.18 -17.37
CA SER A 202 -13.05 5.16 -17.26
C SER A 202 -13.49 4.15 -16.21
#